data_ed7346dd20a888f09b9ac13fe67c7cd5
#
_entry.id   ed7346dd20a888f09b9ac13fe67c7cd5
#
_cell.length_a   1.000
_cell.length_b   1.000
_cell.length_c   1.000
_cell.angle_alpha   90.00
_cell.angle_beta   90.00
_cell.angle_gamma   90.00
#
_symmetry.space_group_name_H-M   'P 1'
#
loop_
_entity.id
_entity.type
_entity.pdbx_description
1 polymer ?
#
loop_
_entity_poly.entity_id
_entity_poly.type
_entity_poly.pdbx_seq_one_letter_code
_entity_poly.pdbx_strand_id
1 'polypeptide(L)'
;MRPPGRPHEAGKSTFFLRRLPVFFPGMLRPLTWRARVAGAVGLVAHSLSGRLLLLTLFYVLISEAVISVPTIARYHHELLNTHIESAEIAILPFTEIGDEQFSATLRRQLLMRAGADAVMLKRREQRELFLVQGMPETLDRTIDLSRPGLWNEIVEAANCLFEGGDRMLRIISATHIPHAQTVEVIVGEEPIRAALLVYSERTLLVGLLISIVAAVLVFLSLYFVLVRPMGRITSAMVRFRENPEDPGRIVVASARRDEIGIAERELAAMQRDIYGSLQQKTRLAALGSAVAKIQHDLRNILSSAQLASERLTAIDDPVVKRLTPRLVASLDRAVALATNTLRYGRADERPPERKPVLLAPVVNEVGEAVRLATTLSFENRVDPSLKVEADAEQLHRVLLNL
;
A
#
# COMPACT_ATOMS: atom_id res chain seq x y z
N MET A 1 18.96 -56.91 61.53
CA MET A 1 19.09 -56.13 62.77
C MET A 1 18.81 -54.69 62.50
N ARG A 2 17.75 -54.14 63.04
CA ARG A 2 17.42 -52.70 63.18
C ARG A 2 18.32 -52.02 64.18
N PRO A 3 18.18 -50.68 64.40
CA PRO A 3 17.91 -49.45 63.72
C PRO A 3 18.84 -48.29 64.26
N PRO A 4 18.45 -47.01 64.43
CA PRO A 4 17.77 -45.97 63.72
C PRO A 4 18.56 -44.62 63.68
N GLY A 5 18.01 -43.59 63.03
CA GLY A 5 18.47 -42.23 63.14
C GLY A 5 17.73 -41.22 62.29
N ARG A 6 16.82 -40.48 62.93
CA ARG A 6 16.20 -39.20 62.46
C ARG A 6 17.07 -38.04 62.99
N PRO A 7 16.71 -36.77 62.72
CA PRO A 7 16.22 -36.02 61.53
C PRO A 7 17.02 -34.71 61.31
N HIS A 8 16.86 -33.96 60.23
CA HIS A 8 17.03 -32.49 60.21
C HIS A 8 16.17 -31.86 59.12
N GLU A 9 15.24 -31.15 59.58
CA GLU A 9 14.69 -29.79 59.36
C GLU A 9 14.97 -29.14 58.00
N ALA A 10 13.88 -28.87 57.29
CA ALA A 10 13.16 -27.63 57.16
C ALA A 10 13.84 -26.58 56.22
N GLY A 11 13.41 -26.54 54.99
CA GLY A 11 13.56 -25.42 54.10
C GLY A 11 12.20 -25.10 53.46
N LYS A 12 11.52 -24.12 54.01
CA LYS A 12 10.24 -23.58 53.49
C LYS A 12 10.49 -22.93 52.15
N SER A 13 9.99 -23.52 51.06
CA SER A 13 9.76 -22.80 49.83
C SER A 13 8.27 -22.52 49.67
N THR A 14 7.91 -21.29 49.82
CA THR A 14 6.58 -20.70 49.60
C THR A 14 6.14 -20.92 48.17
N PHE A 15 5.20 -21.82 47.97
CA PHE A 15 4.48 -22.03 46.70
C PHE A 15 3.51 -20.87 46.51
N PHE A 16 3.85 -19.98 45.59
CA PHE A 16 2.97 -18.89 45.10
C PHE A 16 1.85 -19.50 44.27
N LEU A 17 0.71 -19.79 44.89
CA LEU A 17 -0.53 -20.14 44.23
C LEU A 17 -1.04 -18.91 43.41
N ARG A 18 -0.72 -18.89 42.16
CA ARG A 18 -1.28 -17.96 41.17
C ARG A 18 -2.77 -18.32 40.99
N ARG A 19 -3.67 -17.50 41.54
CA ARG A 19 -5.12 -17.57 41.37
C ARG A 19 -5.44 -17.53 39.88
N LEU A 20 -6.02 -18.59 39.35
CA LEU A 20 -6.71 -18.61 38.06
C LEU A 20 -7.99 -17.74 38.20
N PRO A 21 -8.27 -16.82 37.27
CA PRO A 21 -9.51 -16.11 37.29
C PRO A 21 -10.65 -17.08 36.91
N VAL A 22 -11.63 -17.15 37.78
CA VAL A 22 -12.93 -17.83 37.58
C VAL A 22 -13.58 -17.24 36.31
N PHE A 23 -13.75 -18.06 35.30
CA PHE A 23 -14.42 -17.74 34.06
C PHE A 23 -15.93 -17.62 34.34
N PHE A 24 -16.44 -16.40 34.35
CA PHE A 24 -17.92 -16.13 34.37
C PHE A 24 -18.45 -16.42 32.96
N PRO A 25 -19.38 -17.35 32.77
CA PRO A 25 -20.11 -17.53 31.55
C PRO A 25 -21.33 -16.58 31.55
N GLY A 26 -21.14 -15.38 31.09
CA GLY A 26 -22.25 -14.44 30.99
C GLY A 26 -21.91 -13.21 30.19
N MET A 27 -22.45 -13.13 28.99
CA MET A 27 -22.53 -12.04 28.03
C MET A 27 -21.71 -12.21 26.74
N LEU A 28 -21.98 -13.30 26.03
CA LEU A 28 -21.88 -13.25 24.57
C LEU A 28 -23.10 -12.48 24.03
N ARG A 29 -23.02 -11.16 23.97
CA ARG A 29 -23.88 -10.38 23.08
C ARG A 29 -23.61 -10.88 21.65
N PRO A 30 -24.65 -11.26 20.89
CA PRO A 30 -24.44 -11.60 19.48
C PRO A 30 -23.97 -10.33 18.77
N LEU A 31 -22.67 -10.24 18.54
CA LEU A 31 -22.16 -9.28 17.57
C LEU A 31 -22.91 -9.58 16.27
N THR A 32 -23.77 -8.65 15.89
CA THR A 32 -24.52 -8.73 14.64
C THR A 32 -23.51 -9.01 13.51
N TRP A 33 -23.86 -9.91 12.60
CA TRP A 33 -23.04 -10.27 11.43
C TRP A 33 -22.48 -9.03 10.69
N ARG A 34 -23.22 -7.91 10.72
CA ARG A 34 -22.83 -6.60 10.22
C ARG A 34 -21.54 -6.06 10.88
N ALA A 35 -21.39 -6.20 12.20
CA ALA A 35 -20.20 -5.75 12.93
C ALA A 35 -18.97 -6.64 12.63
N ARG A 36 -19.17 -7.94 12.41
CA ARG A 36 -18.11 -8.86 11.99
C ARG A 36 -17.65 -8.59 10.56
N VAL A 37 -18.59 -8.33 9.66
CA VAL A 37 -18.28 -7.98 8.26
C VAL A 37 -17.60 -6.62 8.18
N ALA A 38 -18.09 -5.61 8.91
CA ALA A 38 -17.46 -4.29 8.95
C ALA A 38 -16.05 -4.33 9.54
N GLY A 39 -15.81 -5.14 10.57
CA GLY A 39 -14.47 -5.34 11.14
C GLY A 39 -13.53 -6.08 10.19
N ALA A 40 -14.02 -7.10 9.47
CA ALA A 40 -13.23 -7.83 8.47
C ALA A 40 -12.90 -6.95 7.26
N VAL A 41 -13.86 -6.18 6.76
CA VAL A 41 -13.67 -5.23 5.65
C VAL A 41 -12.70 -4.12 6.06
N GLY A 42 -12.78 -3.60 7.30
CA GLY A 42 -11.82 -2.61 7.82
C GLY A 42 -10.38 -3.13 7.86
N LEU A 43 -10.15 -4.35 8.33
CA LEU A 43 -8.84 -4.98 8.36
C LEU A 43 -8.29 -5.25 6.94
N VAL A 44 -9.15 -5.66 6.02
CA VAL A 44 -8.78 -5.90 4.61
C VAL A 44 -8.51 -4.57 3.90
N ALA A 45 -9.28 -3.51 4.16
CA ALA A 45 -9.13 -2.21 3.52
C ALA A 45 -7.82 -1.48 3.87
N HIS A 46 -7.15 -1.83 4.96
CA HIS A 46 -5.87 -1.22 5.35
C HIS A 46 -4.64 -1.88 4.72
N SER A 47 -4.77 -3.08 4.16
CA SER A 47 -3.67 -3.74 3.44
C SER A 47 -3.73 -3.42 1.93
N LEU A 48 -2.57 -3.33 1.28
CA LEU A 48 -2.48 -3.14 -0.17
C LEU A 48 -3.23 -4.25 -0.93
N SER A 49 -3.06 -5.50 -0.51
CA SER A 49 -3.76 -6.66 -1.07
C SER A 49 -5.27 -6.58 -0.90
N GLY A 50 -5.75 -6.08 0.24
CA GLY A 50 -7.17 -5.91 0.48
C GLY A 50 -7.81 -4.80 -0.35
N ARG A 51 -7.12 -3.68 -0.53
CA ARG A 51 -7.57 -2.61 -1.45
C ARG A 51 -7.65 -3.10 -2.89
N LEU A 52 -6.66 -3.85 -3.34
CA LEU A 52 -6.66 -4.46 -4.67
C LEU A 52 -7.82 -5.45 -4.83
N LEU A 53 -8.10 -6.29 -3.83
CA LEU A 53 -9.23 -7.20 -3.86
C LEU A 53 -10.57 -6.46 -3.97
N LEU A 54 -10.78 -5.42 -3.17
CA LEU A 54 -12.00 -4.62 -3.22
C LEU A 54 -12.16 -3.90 -4.57
N LEU A 55 -11.06 -3.37 -5.10
CA LEU A 55 -11.06 -2.68 -6.39
C LEU A 55 -11.34 -3.65 -7.54
N THR A 56 -10.73 -4.83 -7.56
CA THR A 56 -11.01 -5.86 -8.58
C THR A 56 -12.45 -6.32 -8.52
N LEU A 57 -12.98 -6.58 -7.31
CA LEU A 57 -14.38 -6.97 -7.13
C LEU A 57 -15.33 -5.87 -7.63
N PHE A 58 -15.05 -4.62 -7.32
CA PHE A 58 -15.85 -3.47 -7.76
C PHE A 58 -15.90 -3.37 -9.29
N TYR A 59 -14.74 -3.43 -9.96
CA TYR A 59 -14.69 -3.36 -11.42
C TYR A 59 -15.35 -4.55 -12.09
N VAL A 60 -15.21 -5.74 -11.53
CA VAL A 60 -15.84 -6.94 -12.05
C VAL A 60 -17.37 -6.85 -11.92
N LEU A 61 -17.90 -6.35 -10.80
CA LEU A 61 -19.33 -6.13 -10.62
C LEU A 61 -19.90 -5.07 -11.58
N ILE A 62 -19.14 -3.99 -11.80
CA ILE A 62 -19.54 -2.99 -12.83
C ILE A 62 -19.56 -3.61 -14.21
N SER A 63 -18.52 -4.36 -14.57
CA SER A 63 -18.46 -5.05 -15.86
C SER A 63 -19.65 -6.01 -16.06
N GLU A 64 -20.00 -6.76 -15.01
CA GLU A 64 -21.17 -7.64 -15.00
C GLU A 64 -22.47 -6.87 -15.27
N ALA A 65 -22.68 -5.76 -14.56
CA ALA A 65 -23.86 -4.92 -14.75
C ALA A 65 -23.93 -4.32 -16.17
N VAL A 66 -22.79 -3.85 -16.70
CA VAL A 66 -22.69 -3.27 -18.04
C VAL A 66 -23.00 -4.29 -19.14
N ILE A 67 -22.70 -5.56 -18.93
CA ILE A 67 -22.96 -6.64 -19.89
C ILE A 67 -24.38 -7.19 -19.71
N SER A 68 -24.77 -7.51 -18.47
CA SER A 68 -26.03 -8.21 -18.20
C SER A 68 -27.26 -7.33 -18.43
N VAL A 69 -27.21 -6.03 -18.07
CA VAL A 69 -28.36 -5.14 -18.22
C VAL A 69 -28.79 -4.98 -19.68
N PRO A 70 -27.90 -4.63 -20.64
CA PRO A 70 -28.28 -4.57 -22.04
C PRO A 70 -28.67 -5.92 -22.66
N THR A 71 -28.04 -7.01 -22.15
CA THR A 71 -28.36 -8.37 -22.63
C THR A 71 -29.80 -8.78 -22.28
N ILE A 72 -30.20 -8.51 -21.03
CA ILE A 72 -31.57 -8.75 -20.56
C ILE A 72 -32.56 -7.86 -21.32
N ALA A 73 -32.22 -6.59 -21.56
CA ALA A 73 -33.05 -5.65 -22.27
C ALA A 73 -33.27 -6.10 -23.74
N ARG A 74 -32.22 -6.55 -24.43
CA ARG A 74 -32.30 -7.11 -25.76
C ARG A 74 -33.16 -8.35 -25.82
N TYR A 75 -33.03 -9.26 -24.88
CA TYR A 75 -33.85 -10.46 -24.80
C TYR A 75 -35.32 -10.10 -24.62
N HIS A 76 -35.66 -9.12 -23.78
CA HIS A 76 -37.02 -8.60 -23.64
C HIS A 76 -37.54 -8.07 -24.98
N HIS A 77 -36.76 -7.25 -25.68
CA HIS A 77 -37.12 -6.70 -26.97
C HIS A 77 -37.34 -7.80 -28.05
N GLU A 78 -36.45 -8.80 -28.07
CA GLU A 78 -36.54 -9.95 -28.97
C GLU A 78 -37.81 -10.80 -28.68
N LEU A 79 -38.15 -10.98 -27.42
CA LEU A 79 -39.36 -11.69 -27.01
C LEU A 79 -40.61 -10.96 -27.48
N LEU A 80 -40.66 -9.63 -27.35
CA LEU A 80 -41.76 -8.81 -27.88
C LEU A 80 -41.86 -8.89 -29.42
N ASN A 81 -40.75 -8.85 -30.13
CA ASN A 81 -40.72 -9.01 -31.58
C ASN A 81 -41.21 -10.38 -32.00
N THR A 82 -40.90 -11.45 -31.31
CA THR A 82 -41.39 -12.80 -31.59
C THR A 82 -42.91 -12.87 -31.51
N HIS A 83 -43.53 -12.17 -30.55
CA HIS A 83 -45.01 -12.07 -30.50
C HIS A 83 -45.59 -11.31 -31.66
N ILE A 84 -44.94 -10.21 -32.12
CA ILE A 84 -45.34 -9.46 -33.30
C ILE A 84 -45.27 -10.34 -34.57
N GLU A 85 -44.11 -11.00 -34.80
CA GLU A 85 -43.94 -11.89 -35.95
C GLU A 85 -44.93 -13.03 -35.94
N SER A 86 -45.19 -13.65 -34.79
CA SER A 86 -46.20 -14.70 -34.66
C SER A 86 -47.61 -14.19 -34.94
N ALA A 87 -47.92 -12.96 -34.52
CA ALA A 87 -49.18 -12.33 -34.79
C ALA A 87 -49.33 -11.96 -36.27
N GLU A 88 -48.28 -11.45 -36.92
CA GLU A 88 -48.28 -11.18 -38.37
C GLU A 88 -48.55 -12.44 -39.18
N ILE A 89 -47.89 -13.56 -38.85
CA ILE A 89 -48.12 -14.85 -39.51
C ILE A 89 -49.56 -15.31 -39.30
N ALA A 90 -50.12 -15.12 -38.11
CA ALA A 90 -51.47 -15.53 -37.78
C ALA A 90 -52.55 -14.78 -38.55
N ILE A 91 -52.30 -13.51 -38.95
CA ILE A 91 -53.27 -12.68 -39.68
C ILE A 91 -53.10 -12.73 -41.18
N LEU A 92 -51.99 -13.26 -41.72
CA LEU A 92 -51.76 -13.35 -43.19
C LEU A 92 -52.94 -13.99 -43.96
N PRO A 93 -53.56 -15.11 -43.57
CA PRO A 93 -54.66 -15.71 -44.25
C PRO A 93 -55.87 -14.78 -44.37
N PHE A 94 -56.12 -13.93 -43.39
CA PHE A 94 -57.25 -13.02 -43.33
C PHE A 94 -57.06 -11.79 -44.25
N THR A 95 -55.79 -11.42 -44.52
CA THR A 95 -55.52 -10.31 -45.44
C THR A 95 -55.72 -10.65 -46.91
N GLU A 96 -55.67 -11.94 -47.31
CA GLU A 96 -55.75 -12.41 -48.65
C GLU A 96 -57.19 -12.91 -49.03
N ILE A 97 -57.88 -13.64 -48.10
CA ILE A 97 -59.10 -14.38 -48.41
C ILE A 97 -60.37 -13.66 -47.89
N GLY A 98 -60.21 -12.71 -46.96
CA GLY A 98 -61.32 -12.02 -46.30
C GLY A 98 -61.84 -12.73 -45.04
N ASP A 99 -62.41 -11.95 -44.15
CA ASP A 99 -62.75 -12.38 -42.77
C ASP A 99 -63.99 -13.32 -42.70
N GLU A 100 -64.90 -13.28 -43.66
CA GLU A 100 -66.17 -14.00 -43.64
C GLU A 100 -66.07 -15.54 -43.77
N GLN A 101 -64.94 -16.06 -44.21
CA GLN A 101 -64.77 -17.47 -44.53
C GLN A 101 -64.15 -18.31 -43.40
N PHE A 102 -63.70 -17.67 -42.31
CA PHE A 102 -63.01 -18.39 -41.21
C PHE A 102 -63.90 -18.65 -39.99
N SER A 103 -63.83 -19.88 -39.47
CA SER A 103 -64.60 -20.26 -38.33
C SER A 103 -64.00 -19.59 -37.04
N ALA A 104 -64.87 -19.32 -36.03
CA ALA A 104 -64.50 -18.78 -34.75
C ALA A 104 -63.47 -19.68 -34.06
N THR A 105 -63.53 -20.99 -34.30
CA THR A 105 -62.60 -21.96 -33.72
C THR A 105 -61.16 -21.79 -34.28
N LEU A 106 -61.03 -21.56 -35.58
CA LEU A 106 -59.74 -21.34 -36.25
C LEU A 106 -59.13 -20.01 -35.79
N ARG A 107 -59.91 -18.95 -35.66
CA ARG A 107 -59.49 -17.66 -35.14
C ARG A 107 -58.89 -17.81 -33.73
N ARG A 108 -59.55 -18.51 -32.84
CA ARG A 108 -59.08 -18.77 -31.45
C ARG A 108 -57.80 -19.59 -31.43
N GLN A 109 -57.70 -20.60 -32.31
CA GLN A 109 -56.46 -21.40 -32.41
C GLN A 109 -55.24 -20.60 -32.90
N LEU A 110 -55.46 -19.71 -33.86
CA LEU A 110 -54.39 -18.83 -34.35
C LEU A 110 -53.95 -17.81 -33.32
N LEU A 111 -54.87 -17.19 -32.56
CA LEU A 111 -54.55 -16.30 -31.46
C LEU A 111 -53.77 -17.01 -30.36
N MET A 112 -54.23 -18.21 -29.96
CA MET A 112 -53.50 -18.99 -28.97
C MET A 112 -52.06 -19.33 -29.39
N ARG A 113 -51.86 -19.65 -30.69
CA ARG A 113 -50.52 -19.93 -31.23
C ARG A 113 -49.65 -18.67 -31.33
N ALA A 114 -50.26 -17.53 -31.63
CA ALA A 114 -49.57 -16.24 -31.60
C ALA A 114 -49.25 -15.75 -30.17
N GLY A 115 -49.85 -16.37 -29.16
CA GLY A 115 -49.74 -15.91 -27.76
C GLY A 115 -50.34 -14.51 -27.55
N ALA A 116 -51.38 -14.18 -28.33
CA ALA A 116 -51.99 -12.86 -28.35
C ALA A 116 -53.48 -12.94 -28.03
N ASP A 117 -54.01 -11.96 -27.31
CA ASP A 117 -55.44 -11.83 -26.98
C ASP A 117 -56.20 -11.07 -28.07
N ALA A 118 -55.51 -10.14 -28.74
CA ALA A 118 -56.04 -9.44 -29.90
C ALA A 118 -54.93 -8.98 -30.87
N VAL A 119 -55.23 -8.96 -32.15
CA VAL A 119 -54.35 -8.44 -33.20
C VAL A 119 -55.13 -7.44 -34.04
N MET A 120 -54.57 -6.24 -34.19
CA MET A 120 -55.14 -5.14 -34.93
C MET A 120 -54.16 -4.66 -36.00
N LEU A 121 -54.64 -4.34 -37.16
CA LEU A 121 -53.86 -3.76 -38.23
C LEU A 121 -54.30 -2.30 -38.48
N LYS A 122 -53.34 -1.39 -38.51
CA LYS A 122 -53.64 0.00 -38.86
C LYS A 122 -53.31 0.22 -40.31
N ARG A 123 -54.39 0.48 -41.10
CA ARG A 123 -54.32 0.78 -42.56
C ARG A 123 -54.74 2.24 -42.75
N ARG A 124 -53.83 3.13 -43.20
CA ARG A 124 -54.04 4.58 -43.30
C ARG A 124 -54.55 5.20 -42.00
N GLU A 125 -55.80 5.64 -41.94
CA GLU A 125 -56.40 6.23 -40.73
C GLU A 125 -57.43 5.32 -40.04
N GLN A 126 -57.65 4.13 -40.54
CA GLN A 126 -58.62 3.18 -39.97
C GLN A 126 -57.90 2.04 -39.30
N ARG A 127 -58.35 1.68 -38.07
CA ARG A 127 -57.92 0.48 -37.35
C ARG A 127 -58.86 -0.65 -37.71
N GLU A 128 -58.36 -1.66 -38.38
CA GLU A 128 -59.09 -2.89 -38.68
C GLU A 128 -58.74 -3.93 -37.63
N LEU A 129 -59.76 -4.44 -36.93
CA LEU A 129 -59.63 -5.46 -35.92
C LEU A 129 -59.79 -6.82 -36.61
N PHE A 130 -58.73 -7.62 -36.67
CA PHE A 130 -58.73 -8.91 -37.37
C PHE A 130 -59.05 -10.08 -36.46
N LEU A 131 -58.45 -10.14 -35.27
CA LEU A 131 -58.61 -11.26 -34.37
C LEU A 131 -58.80 -10.76 -32.96
N VAL A 132 -59.88 -11.19 -32.25
CA VAL A 132 -60.12 -10.86 -30.84
C VAL A 132 -60.70 -12.05 -30.12
N GLN A 133 -60.13 -12.42 -29.01
CA GLN A 133 -60.72 -13.44 -28.10
C GLN A 133 -61.47 -12.80 -26.93
N GLY A 134 -61.10 -11.61 -26.54
CA GLY A 134 -61.72 -10.77 -25.53
C GLY A 134 -61.05 -9.42 -25.53
N MET A 135 -61.81 -8.31 -25.60
CA MET A 135 -61.20 -6.98 -25.52
C MET A 135 -61.05 -6.64 -24.00
N PRO A 136 -59.82 -6.47 -23.50
CA PRO A 136 -59.66 -6.09 -22.10
C PRO A 136 -60.26 -4.69 -21.89
N GLU A 137 -60.91 -4.50 -20.72
CA GLU A 137 -61.53 -3.21 -20.36
C GLU A 137 -60.51 -2.07 -20.23
N THR A 138 -59.26 -2.40 -19.90
CA THR A 138 -58.16 -1.45 -19.72
C THR A 138 -56.88 -1.96 -20.37
N LEU A 139 -56.23 -1.07 -21.10
CA LEU A 139 -54.85 -1.26 -21.59
C LEU A 139 -53.91 -0.55 -20.66
N ASP A 140 -53.09 -1.30 -19.96
CA ASP A 140 -52.25 -0.74 -18.90
C ASP A 140 -51.01 -0.04 -19.47
N ARG A 141 -50.45 -0.54 -20.57
CA ARG A 141 -49.23 0.00 -21.14
C ARG A 141 -49.13 -0.22 -22.65
N THR A 142 -48.54 0.76 -23.33
CA THR A 142 -48.25 0.69 -24.76
C THR A 142 -46.75 0.76 -24.98
N ILE A 143 -46.18 -0.21 -25.69
CA ILE A 143 -44.76 -0.31 -26.08
C ILE A 143 -44.65 -0.14 -27.57
N ASP A 144 -43.88 0.85 -28.03
CA ASP A 144 -43.66 1.13 -29.45
C ASP A 144 -42.27 0.60 -29.87
N LEU A 145 -42.25 -0.54 -30.55
CA LEU A 145 -41.02 -1.16 -31.06
C LEU A 145 -40.43 -0.48 -32.28
N SER A 146 -41.20 0.44 -32.93
CA SER A 146 -40.74 1.20 -34.11
C SER A 146 -39.64 2.23 -33.77
N ARG A 147 -39.41 2.49 -32.47
CA ARG A 147 -38.41 3.45 -31.99
C ARG A 147 -37.30 2.72 -31.23
N PRO A 148 -36.31 2.15 -31.92
CA PRO A 148 -35.22 1.46 -31.25
C PRO A 148 -34.37 2.43 -30.45
N GLY A 149 -34.04 2.05 -29.21
CA GLY A 149 -33.15 2.81 -28.35
C GLY A 149 -32.76 1.98 -27.16
N LEU A 150 -31.46 1.70 -26.97
CA LEU A 150 -30.96 0.87 -25.88
C LEU A 150 -31.46 1.31 -24.50
N TRP A 151 -31.59 2.61 -24.29
CA TRP A 151 -32.08 3.13 -23.00
C TRP A 151 -33.57 2.82 -22.80
N ASN A 152 -34.38 2.96 -23.83
CA ASN A 152 -35.79 2.61 -23.76
C ASN A 152 -35.99 1.11 -23.54
N GLU A 153 -35.22 0.26 -24.22
CA GLU A 153 -35.24 -1.19 -24.03
C GLU A 153 -34.89 -1.58 -22.58
N ILE A 154 -33.86 -0.92 -21.97
CA ILE A 154 -33.48 -1.16 -20.60
C ILE A 154 -34.58 -0.75 -19.62
N VAL A 155 -35.22 0.40 -19.85
CA VAL A 155 -36.31 0.90 -19.00
C VAL A 155 -37.52 0.00 -19.08
N GLU A 156 -37.87 -0.44 -20.31
CA GLU A 156 -39.01 -1.34 -20.53
C GLU A 156 -38.79 -2.73 -19.90
N ALA A 157 -37.60 -3.32 -20.08
CA ALA A 157 -37.24 -4.58 -19.42
C ALA A 157 -37.23 -4.46 -17.89
N ALA A 158 -36.70 -3.36 -17.34
CA ALA A 158 -36.72 -3.10 -15.90
C ALA A 158 -38.17 -2.97 -15.38
N ASN A 159 -39.04 -2.24 -16.07
CA ASN A 159 -40.43 -2.11 -15.69
C ASN A 159 -41.17 -3.47 -15.73
N CYS A 160 -40.92 -4.31 -16.74
CA CYS A 160 -41.48 -5.65 -16.82
C CYS A 160 -41.05 -6.54 -15.66
N LEU A 161 -39.74 -6.45 -15.23
CA LEU A 161 -39.20 -7.24 -14.12
C LEU A 161 -39.73 -6.78 -12.76
N PHE A 162 -39.74 -5.46 -12.50
CA PHE A 162 -40.00 -4.90 -11.18
C PHE A 162 -41.45 -4.52 -10.93
N GLU A 163 -42.16 -4.03 -11.94
CA GLU A 163 -43.55 -3.57 -11.82
C GLU A 163 -44.54 -4.50 -12.50
N GLY A 164 -44.06 -5.43 -13.37
CA GLY A 164 -44.88 -6.35 -14.13
C GLY A 164 -45.76 -7.25 -13.28
N GLY A 165 -46.91 -7.58 -13.82
CA GLY A 165 -47.92 -8.42 -13.17
C GLY A 165 -48.99 -8.87 -14.16
N ASP A 166 -50.20 -8.98 -13.69
CA ASP A 166 -51.37 -9.32 -14.52
C ASP A 166 -51.86 -8.07 -15.28
N ARG A 167 -51.01 -7.60 -16.20
CA ARG A 167 -51.22 -6.39 -17.05
C ARG A 167 -51.40 -6.79 -18.50
N MET A 168 -52.15 -5.96 -19.24
CA MET A 168 -52.30 -6.10 -20.67
C MET A 168 -51.43 -5.11 -21.41
N LEU A 169 -50.49 -5.64 -22.17
CA LEU A 169 -49.56 -4.86 -22.98
C LEU A 169 -50.09 -4.71 -24.40
N ARG A 170 -50.01 -3.47 -24.90
CA ARG A 170 -50.22 -3.17 -26.32
C ARG A 170 -48.86 -2.94 -26.96
N ILE A 171 -48.46 -3.82 -27.85
CA ILE A 171 -47.21 -3.74 -28.58
C ILE A 171 -47.50 -3.18 -29.96
N ILE A 172 -46.78 -2.14 -30.35
CA ILE A 172 -46.92 -1.50 -31.68
C ILE A 172 -45.61 -1.71 -32.42
N SER A 173 -45.70 -2.24 -33.65
CA SER A 173 -44.52 -2.36 -34.53
C SER A 173 -44.86 -1.98 -35.95
N ALA A 174 -43.86 -1.59 -36.72
CA ALA A 174 -44.01 -1.48 -38.18
C ALA A 174 -44.23 -2.86 -38.77
N THR A 175 -45.10 -2.99 -39.76
CA THR A 175 -45.44 -4.26 -40.38
C THR A 175 -44.92 -4.35 -41.78
N HIS A 176 -44.66 -5.58 -42.25
CA HIS A 176 -44.29 -5.89 -43.63
C HIS A 176 -45.51 -6.26 -44.50
N ILE A 177 -46.71 -6.23 -43.92
CA ILE A 177 -47.94 -6.58 -44.63
C ILE A 177 -48.28 -5.46 -45.61
N PRO A 178 -48.59 -5.78 -46.94
CA PRO A 178 -48.89 -4.80 -47.91
C PRO A 178 -50.08 -3.94 -47.50
N HIS A 179 -49.97 -2.62 -47.75
CA HIS A 179 -50.99 -1.62 -47.45
C HIS A 179 -51.31 -1.35 -45.99
N ALA A 180 -50.55 -1.97 -45.03
CA ALA A 180 -50.60 -1.67 -43.59
C ALA A 180 -49.42 -0.82 -43.17
N GLN A 181 -49.62 0.02 -42.16
CA GLN A 181 -48.56 0.87 -41.58
C GLN A 181 -47.97 0.26 -40.33
N THR A 182 -48.82 -0.21 -39.41
CA THR A 182 -48.39 -0.81 -38.13
C THR A 182 -49.28 -1.98 -37.76
N VAL A 183 -48.72 -2.96 -37.13
CA VAL A 183 -49.42 -4.01 -36.41
C VAL A 183 -49.44 -3.69 -34.92
N GLU A 184 -50.59 -3.87 -34.31
CA GLU A 184 -50.78 -3.68 -32.87
C GLU A 184 -51.24 -5.03 -32.30
N VAL A 185 -50.49 -5.52 -31.31
CA VAL A 185 -50.76 -6.81 -30.67
C VAL A 185 -51.01 -6.58 -29.19
N ILE A 186 -52.09 -7.15 -28.66
CA ILE A 186 -52.42 -7.13 -27.26
C ILE A 186 -52.05 -8.48 -26.68
N VAL A 187 -51.19 -8.48 -25.64
CA VAL A 187 -50.69 -9.68 -24.94
C VAL A 187 -50.72 -9.49 -23.45
N GLY A 188 -50.92 -10.57 -22.70
CA GLY A 188 -50.70 -10.55 -21.28
C GLY A 188 -49.21 -10.45 -20.95
N GLU A 189 -48.85 -9.63 -19.95
CA GLU A 189 -47.45 -9.43 -19.56
C GLU A 189 -46.88 -10.62 -18.79
N GLU A 190 -47.69 -11.40 -18.08
CA GLU A 190 -47.27 -12.49 -17.19
C GLU A 190 -46.38 -13.55 -17.87
N PRO A 191 -46.73 -14.12 -19.06
CA PRO A 191 -45.83 -15.07 -19.74
C PRO A 191 -44.52 -14.45 -20.17
N ILE A 192 -44.52 -13.18 -20.59
CA ILE A 192 -43.33 -12.43 -21.02
C ILE A 192 -42.43 -12.22 -19.81
N ARG A 193 -42.97 -11.79 -18.67
CA ARG A 193 -42.27 -11.60 -17.40
C ARG A 193 -41.68 -12.90 -16.87
N ALA A 194 -42.45 -13.99 -16.91
CA ALA A 194 -41.96 -15.30 -16.46
C ALA A 194 -40.73 -15.75 -17.28
N ALA A 195 -40.82 -15.62 -18.63
CA ALA A 195 -39.67 -15.93 -19.49
C ALA A 195 -38.47 -15.03 -19.23
N LEU A 196 -38.71 -13.73 -19.04
CA LEU A 196 -37.67 -12.74 -18.74
C LEU A 196 -37.00 -13.00 -17.39
N LEU A 197 -37.75 -13.39 -16.34
CA LEU A 197 -37.23 -13.76 -15.04
C LEU A 197 -36.30 -14.96 -15.10
N VAL A 198 -36.74 -16.03 -15.78
CA VAL A 198 -35.91 -17.24 -15.95
C VAL A 198 -34.62 -16.92 -16.71
N TYR A 199 -34.73 -16.12 -17.78
CA TYR A 199 -33.59 -15.70 -18.57
C TYR A 199 -32.61 -14.82 -17.74
N SER A 200 -33.15 -13.85 -17.01
CA SER A 200 -32.34 -12.93 -16.18
C SER A 200 -31.62 -13.66 -15.03
N GLU A 201 -32.30 -14.57 -14.34
CA GLU A 201 -31.72 -15.41 -13.31
C GLU A 201 -30.55 -16.24 -13.87
N ARG A 202 -30.75 -16.92 -14.99
CA ARG A 202 -29.72 -17.72 -15.64
C ARG A 202 -28.53 -16.86 -16.10
N THR A 203 -28.80 -15.71 -16.72
CA THR A 203 -27.78 -14.79 -17.20
C THR A 203 -26.94 -14.26 -16.04
N LEU A 204 -27.58 -13.81 -14.96
CA LEU A 204 -26.91 -13.31 -13.75
C LEU A 204 -26.11 -14.40 -13.05
N LEU A 205 -26.62 -15.63 -12.94
CA LEU A 205 -25.88 -16.72 -12.32
C LEU A 205 -24.62 -17.11 -13.12
N VAL A 206 -24.73 -17.22 -14.44
CA VAL A 206 -23.60 -17.55 -15.30
C VAL A 206 -22.59 -16.40 -15.30
N GLY A 207 -23.05 -15.15 -15.41
CA GLY A 207 -22.21 -13.98 -15.36
C GLY A 207 -21.51 -13.84 -14.01
N LEU A 208 -22.21 -14.04 -12.90
CA LEU A 208 -21.61 -14.03 -11.56
C LEU A 208 -20.53 -15.11 -11.41
N LEU A 209 -20.75 -16.30 -11.92
CA LEU A 209 -19.76 -17.38 -11.91
C LEU A 209 -18.50 -16.98 -12.68
N ILE A 210 -18.67 -16.49 -13.91
CA ILE A 210 -17.55 -16.01 -14.75
C ILE A 210 -16.82 -14.86 -14.05
N SER A 211 -17.58 -13.94 -13.48
CA SER A 211 -17.07 -12.77 -12.74
C SER A 211 -16.24 -13.17 -11.54
N ILE A 212 -16.67 -14.15 -10.74
CA ILE A 212 -15.90 -14.67 -9.60
C ILE A 212 -14.59 -15.30 -10.08
N VAL A 213 -14.64 -16.14 -11.11
CA VAL A 213 -13.43 -16.76 -11.67
C VAL A 213 -12.45 -15.71 -12.18
N ALA A 214 -12.94 -14.72 -12.95
CA ALA A 214 -12.12 -13.62 -13.43
C ALA A 214 -11.50 -12.80 -12.28
N ALA A 215 -12.29 -12.45 -11.27
CA ALA A 215 -11.82 -11.71 -10.09
C ALA A 215 -10.72 -12.46 -9.35
N VAL A 216 -10.88 -13.77 -9.14
CA VAL A 216 -9.88 -14.62 -8.50
C VAL A 216 -8.59 -14.68 -9.33
N LEU A 217 -8.68 -14.87 -10.63
CA LEU A 217 -7.51 -14.90 -11.52
C LEU A 217 -6.75 -13.58 -11.54
N VAL A 218 -7.46 -12.47 -11.66
CA VAL A 218 -6.85 -11.12 -11.63
C VAL A 218 -6.20 -10.86 -10.27
N PHE A 219 -6.90 -11.16 -9.17
CA PHE A 219 -6.37 -11.00 -7.83
C PHE A 219 -5.11 -11.84 -7.60
N LEU A 220 -5.12 -13.11 -7.97
CA LEU A 220 -3.95 -14.00 -7.85
C LEU A 220 -2.77 -13.49 -8.70
N SER A 221 -3.04 -13.05 -9.93
CA SER A 221 -2.03 -12.44 -10.78
C SER A 221 -1.38 -11.23 -10.13
N LEU A 222 -2.17 -10.27 -9.67
CA LEU A 222 -1.66 -9.07 -8.98
C LEU A 222 -0.94 -9.40 -7.68
N TYR A 223 -1.45 -10.37 -6.93
CA TYR A 223 -0.82 -10.81 -5.69
C TYR A 223 0.59 -11.37 -5.92
N PHE A 224 0.75 -12.28 -6.89
CA PHE A 224 2.04 -12.90 -7.17
C PHE A 224 3.02 -11.98 -7.91
N VAL A 225 2.52 -11.13 -8.80
CA VAL A 225 3.35 -10.24 -9.61
C VAL A 225 3.77 -8.99 -8.82
N LEU A 226 2.90 -8.42 -8.00
CA LEU A 226 3.13 -7.12 -7.36
C LEU A 226 3.21 -7.21 -5.82
N VAL A 227 2.16 -7.73 -5.15
CA VAL A 227 2.02 -7.63 -3.69
C VAL A 227 3.11 -8.42 -2.96
N ARG A 228 3.30 -9.67 -3.34
CA ARG A 228 4.28 -10.56 -2.71
C ARG A 228 5.72 -10.09 -2.86
N PRO A 229 6.21 -9.66 -4.04
CA PRO A 229 7.54 -9.09 -4.19
C PRO A 229 7.74 -7.79 -3.43
N MET A 230 6.79 -6.87 -3.46
CA MET A 230 6.86 -5.63 -2.69
C MET A 230 6.91 -5.88 -1.19
N GLY A 231 6.15 -6.86 -0.69
CA GLY A 231 6.21 -7.30 0.70
C GLY A 231 7.60 -7.85 1.10
N ARG A 232 8.30 -8.53 0.18
CA ARG A 232 9.68 -9.00 0.40
C ARG A 232 10.66 -7.84 0.54
N ILE A 233 10.58 -6.84 -0.34
CA ILE A 233 11.41 -5.63 -0.29
C ILE A 233 11.20 -4.91 1.04
N THR A 234 9.95 -4.64 1.40
CA THR A 234 9.61 -3.97 2.68
C THR A 234 10.13 -4.75 3.89
N SER A 235 9.92 -6.07 3.91
CA SER A 235 10.41 -6.91 5.00
C SER A 235 11.94 -6.95 5.08
N ALA A 236 12.63 -6.93 3.94
CA ALA A 236 14.09 -6.86 3.90
C ALA A 236 14.61 -5.52 4.43
N MET A 237 13.96 -4.40 4.08
CA MET A 237 14.29 -3.08 4.64
C MET A 237 14.14 -3.05 6.16
N VAL A 238 13.02 -3.57 6.68
CA VAL A 238 12.77 -3.59 8.13
C VAL A 238 13.81 -4.45 8.85
N ARG A 239 14.07 -5.66 8.37
CA ARG A 239 15.09 -6.56 8.97
C ARG A 239 16.49 -5.97 8.96
N PHE A 240 16.88 -5.31 7.87
CA PHE A 240 18.20 -4.65 7.78
C PHE A 240 18.29 -3.47 8.74
N ARG A 241 17.23 -2.66 8.87
CA ARG A 241 17.19 -1.54 9.83
C ARG A 241 17.37 -1.98 11.27
N GLU A 242 16.83 -3.13 11.66
CA GLU A 242 16.94 -3.66 13.02
C GLU A 242 18.39 -4.04 13.40
N ASN A 243 19.16 -4.53 12.45
CA ASN A 243 20.57 -4.87 12.66
C ASN A 243 21.35 -4.74 11.34
N PRO A 244 21.84 -3.53 11.02
CA PRO A 244 22.56 -3.26 9.77
C PRO A 244 23.99 -3.80 9.77
N GLU A 245 24.49 -4.28 10.92
CA GLU A 245 25.83 -4.88 11.05
C GLU A 245 25.85 -6.37 10.67
N ASP A 246 24.70 -6.99 10.47
CA ASP A 246 24.59 -8.39 10.08
C ASP A 246 24.52 -8.52 8.54
N PRO A 247 25.57 -9.04 7.88
CA PRO A 247 25.59 -9.19 6.41
C PRO A 247 24.53 -10.16 5.90
N GLY A 248 24.03 -11.09 6.73
CA GLY A 248 22.96 -12.03 6.37
C GLY A 248 21.59 -11.36 6.20
N ARG A 249 21.44 -10.11 6.60
CA ARG A 249 20.21 -9.31 6.45
C ARG A 249 20.16 -8.47 5.19
N ILE A 250 21.25 -8.44 4.43
CA ILE A 250 21.27 -7.79 3.12
C ILE A 250 20.35 -8.58 2.18
N VAL A 251 19.48 -7.86 1.46
CA VAL A 251 18.54 -8.49 0.53
C VAL A 251 19.29 -9.19 -0.60
N VAL A 252 18.88 -10.43 -0.89
CA VAL A 252 19.33 -11.14 -2.09
C VAL A 252 18.39 -10.78 -3.22
N ALA A 253 18.90 -10.05 -4.21
CA ALA A 253 18.14 -9.64 -5.38
C ALA A 253 17.71 -10.87 -6.20
N SER A 254 16.46 -10.85 -6.66
CA SER A 254 15.92 -11.91 -7.53
C SER A 254 16.44 -11.77 -8.98
N ALA A 255 16.23 -12.82 -9.79
CA ALA A 255 16.56 -12.80 -11.21
C ALA A 255 15.57 -11.99 -12.08
N ARG A 256 14.67 -11.19 -11.48
CA ARG A 256 13.69 -10.38 -12.20
C ARG A 256 14.37 -9.28 -12.99
N ARG A 257 13.81 -9.00 -14.18
CA ARG A 257 14.32 -7.97 -15.10
C ARG A 257 13.39 -6.73 -15.17
N ASP A 258 12.30 -6.73 -14.42
CA ASP A 258 11.35 -5.62 -14.32
C ASP A 258 11.77 -4.57 -13.27
N GLU A 259 10.94 -3.58 -13.06
CA GLU A 259 11.15 -2.45 -12.14
C GLU A 259 11.34 -2.93 -10.69
N ILE A 260 10.64 -4.00 -10.31
CA ILE A 260 10.76 -4.61 -8.98
C ILE A 260 12.14 -5.24 -8.82
N GLY A 261 12.63 -5.94 -9.84
CA GLY A 261 13.98 -6.49 -9.84
C GLY A 261 15.07 -5.41 -9.81
N ILE A 262 14.86 -4.27 -10.46
CA ILE A 262 15.74 -3.10 -10.37
C ILE A 262 15.74 -2.59 -8.91
N ALA A 263 14.58 -2.38 -8.32
CA ALA A 263 14.47 -1.91 -6.93
C ALA A 263 15.15 -2.87 -5.92
N GLU A 264 15.03 -4.19 -6.11
CA GLU A 264 15.74 -5.17 -5.26
C GLU A 264 17.27 -5.04 -5.39
N ARG A 265 17.80 -4.85 -6.61
CA ARG A 265 19.24 -4.68 -6.84
C ARG A 265 19.78 -3.40 -6.24
N GLU A 266 19.09 -2.28 -6.45
CA GLU A 266 19.47 -0.98 -5.89
C GLU A 266 19.40 -1.00 -4.35
N LEU A 267 18.37 -1.63 -3.77
CA LEU A 267 18.29 -1.82 -2.33
C LEU A 267 19.47 -2.64 -1.80
N ALA A 268 19.83 -3.72 -2.50
CA ALA A 268 20.97 -4.56 -2.12
C ALA A 268 22.30 -3.81 -2.21
N ALA A 269 22.47 -2.93 -3.20
CA ALA A 269 23.64 -2.07 -3.33
C ALA A 269 23.73 -1.08 -2.16
N MET A 270 22.65 -0.34 -1.91
CA MET A 270 22.56 0.61 -0.79
C MET A 270 22.84 -0.05 0.56
N GLN A 271 22.28 -1.24 0.83
CA GLN A 271 22.52 -1.97 2.07
C GLN A 271 24.01 -2.38 2.22
N ARG A 272 24.67 -2.79 1.12
CA ARG A 272 26.10 -3.10 1.13
C ARG A 272 26.97 -1.87 1.43
N ASP A 273 26.63 -0.72 0.87
CA ASP A 273 27.36 0.52 1.09
C ASP A 273 27.23 1.00 2.54
N ILE A 274 26.02 0.90 3.11
CA ILE A 274 25.78 1.21 4.52
C ILE A 274 26.58 0.25 5.42
N TYR A 275 26.53 -1.05 5.16
CA TYR A 275 27.27 -2.06 5.90
C TYR A 275 28.79 -1.78 5.85
N GLY A 276 29.35 -1.48 4.66
CA GLY A 276 30.74 -1.11 4.50
C GLY A 276 31.13 0.14 5.28
N SER A 277 30.28 1.17 5.25
CA SER A 277 30.50 2.41 6.02
C SER A 277 30.48 2.19 7.53
N LEU A 278 29.57 1.33 8.04
CA LEU A 278 29.52 0.96 9.44
C LEU A 278 30.78 0.19 9.88
N GLN A 279 31.19 -0.78 9.09
CA GLN A 279 32.45 -1.53 9.33
C GLN A 279 33.67 -0.60 9.39
N GLN A 280 33.77 0.37 8.47
CA GLN A 280 34.84 1.34 8.47
C GLN A 280 34.80 2.21 9.74
N LYS A 281 33.62 2.69 10.15
CA LYS A 281 33.47 3.46 11.39
C LYS A 281 33.88 2.64 12.62
N THR A 282 33.45 1.39 12.72
CA THR A 282 33.79 0.49 13.81
C THR A 282 35.31 0.25 13.88
N ARG A 283 35.94 0.03 12.74
CA ARG A 283 37.41 -0.13 12.61
C ARG A 283 38.15 1.12 13.05
N LEU A 284 37.70 2.31 12.61
CA LEU A 284 38.31 3.58 13.04
C LEU A 284 38.13 3.84 14.51
N ALA A 285 36.96 3.53 15.09
CA ALA A 285 36.73 3.64 16.53
C ALA A 285 37.64 2.70 17.35
N ALA A 286 37.81 1.45 16.91
CA ALA A 286 38.72 0.49 17.53
C ALA A 286 40.17 0.96 17.44
N LEU A 287 40.61 1.49 16.27
CA LEU A 287 41.94 2.06 16.12
C LEU A 287 42.15 3.27 17.05
N GLY A 288 41.15 4.18 17.10
CA GLY A 288 41.19 5.33 18.00
C GLY A 288 41.34 4.93 19.48
N SER A 289 40.61 3.90 19.92
CA SER A 289 40.71 3.36 21.28
C SER A 289 42.09 2.73 21.55
N ALA A 290 42.62 1.95 20.61
CA ALA A 290 43.95 1.35 20.71
C ALA A 290 45.06 2.41 20.81
N VAL A 291 44.98 3.43 19.96
CA VAL A 291 45.92 4.56 19.95
C VAL A 291 45.85 5.34 21.29
N ALA A 292 44.64 5.60 21.81
CA ALA A 292 44.48 6.27 23.10
C ALA A 292 45.10 5.46 24.27
N LYS A 293 45.00 4.14 24.26
CA LYS A 293 45.62 3.26 25.24
C LYS A 293 47.15 3.30 25.15
N ILE A 294 47.71 3.15 23.94
CA ILE A 294 49.16 3.22 23.70
C ILE A 294 49.71 4.54 24.24
N GLN A 295 49.01 5.64 24.04
CA GLN A 295 49.43 6.95 24.53
C GLN A 295 49.46 7.05 26.04
N HIS A 296 48.41 6.56 26.68
CA HIS A 296 48.38 6.52 28.12
C HIS A 296 49.61 5.76 28.68
N ASP A 297 49.95 4.63 28.06
CA ASP A 297 51.07 3.80 28.45
C ASP A 297 52.43 4.48 28.17
N LEU A 298 52.55 5.12 26.96
CA LEU A 298 53.73 5.93 26.61
C LEU A 298 53.94 7.10 27.59
N ARG A 299 52.88 7.84 27.94
CA ARG A 299 52.98 8.93 28.91
C ARG A 299 53.48 8.46 30.27
N ASN A 300 52.98 7.32 30.76
CA ASN A 300 53.39 6.73 32.01
C ASN A 300 54.87 6.33 31.99
N ILE A 301 55.35 5.72 30.89
CA ILE A 301 56.78 5.33 30.72
C ILE A 301 57.65 6.58 30.69
N LEU A 302 57.30 7.59 29.90
CA LEU A 302 58.04 8.82 29.76
C LEU A 302 58.09 9.62 31.07
N SER A 303 56.98 9.70 31.81
CA SER A 303 56.94 10.34 33.14
C SER A 303 57.83 9.64 34.16
N SER A 304 57.85 8.29 34.13
CA SER A 304 58.74 7.51 35.00
C SER A 304 60.23 7.75 34.66
N ALA A 305 60.54 7.87 33.33
CA ALA A 305 61.89 8.20 32.84
C ALA A 305 62.28 9.63 33.19
N GLN A 306 61.38 10.61 33.18
CA GLN A 306 61.63 11.96 33.67
C GLN A 306 61.96 12.00 35.12
N LEU A 307 61.15 11.35 35.98
CA LEU A 307 61.44 11.26 37.45
C LEU A 307 62.75 10.59 37.73
N ALA A 308 63.18 9.56 37.00
CA ALA A 308 64.49 8.93 37.12
C ALA A 308 65.61 9.91 36.67
N SER A 309 65.40 10.68 35.62
CA SER A 309 66.37 11.68 35.14
C SER A 309 66.55 12.85 36.12
N GLU A 310 65.51 13.29 36.80
CA GLU A 310 65.58 14.31 37.87
C GLU A 310 66.43 13.87 39.00
N ARG A 311 66.38 12.58 39.37
CA ARG A 311 67.25 12.04 40.42
C ARG A 311 68.73 12.04 39.99
N LEU A 312 69.06 11.90 38.76
CA LEU A 312 70.40 12.00 38.19
C LEU A 312 71.00 13.41 38.36
N THR A 313 70.20 14.47 38.36
CA THR A 313 70.64 15.84 38.56
C THR A 313 71.21 16.06 40.00
N ALA A 314 70.81 15.24 40.95
CA ALA A 314 71.33 15.32 42.33
C ALA A 314 72.71 14.67 42.48
N ILE A 315 73.27 13.98 41.53
CA ILE A 315 74.54 13.33 41.52
C ILE A 315 75.64 14.36 41.17
N ASP A 316 76.59 14.54 42.03
CA ASP A 316 77.71 15.48 41.89
C ASP A 316 78.87 14.89 41.05
N ASP A 317 78.55 14.47 39.81
CA ASP A 317 79.53 13.95 38.87
C ASP A 317 79.54 14.87 37.59
N PRO A 318 80.77 15.31 37.12
CA PRO A 318 80.89 16.22 35.99
C PRO A 318 80.30 15.67 34.64
N VAL A 319 80.32 14.34 34.48
CA VAL A 319 79.80 13.68 33.31
C VAL A 319 78.24 13.67 33.33
N VAL A 320 77.68 13.33 34.47
CA VAL A 320 76.27 13.30 34.79
C VAL A 320 75.65 14.69 34.59
N LYS A 321 76.27 15.74 35.19
CA LYS A 321 75.81 17.14 35.03
C LYS A 321 75.82 17.63 33.59
N ARG A 322 76.63 17.12 32.70
CA ARG A 322 76.67 17.47 31.30
C ARG A 322 75.67 16.73 30.44
N LEU A 323 75.36 15.47 30.77
CA LEU A 323 74.48 14.60 29.98
C LEU A 323 72.97 14.71 30.36
N THR A 324 72.71 14.89 31.70
CA THR A 324 71.31 14.93 32.23
C THR A 324 70.45 15.99 31.58
N PRO A 325 70.87 17.26 31.26
CA PRO A 325 70.03 18.22 30.59
C PRO A 325 69.69 17.82 29.20
N ARG A 326 70.57 17.13 28.47
CA ARG A 326 70.29 16.61 27.12
C ARG A 326 69.27 15.47 27.14
N LEU A 327 69.33 14.61 28.17
CA LEU A 327 68.39 13.52 28.34
C LEU A 327 66.98 14.05 28.67
N VAL A 328 66.88 14.98 29.63
CA VAL A 328 65.60 15.63 29.98
C VAL A 328 64.99 16.32 28.75
N ALA A 329 65.75 17.12 28.01
CA ALA A 329 65.26 17.78 26.78
C ALA A 329 64.82 16.79 25.71
N SER A 330 65.38 15.58 25.65
CA SER A 330 64.97 14.54 24.71
C SER A 330 63.67 13.86 25.15
N LEU A 331 63.48 13.64 26.50
CA LEU A 331 62.25 13.13 27.08
C LEU A 331 61.12 14.13 26.93
N ASP A 332 61.36 15.43 27.15
CA ASP A 332 60.34 16.49 26.95
C ASP A 332 59.87 16.54 25.49
N ARG A 333 60.79 16.42 24.53
CA ARG A 333 60.45 16.32 23.11
C ARG A 333 59.61 15.07 22.81
N ALA A 334 59.93 13.91 23.39
CA ALA A 334 59.18 12.68 23.22
C ALA A 334 57.78 12.78 23.83
N VAL A 335 57.61 13.40 25.00
CA VAL A 335 56.33 13.69 25.61
C VAL A 335 55.48 14.63 24.71
N ALA A 336 56.09 15.69 24.22
CA ALA A 336 55.44 16.64 23.33
C ALA A 336 54.99 15.96 22.02
N LEU A 337 55.85 15.14 21.42
CA LEU A 337 55.52 14.40 20.21
C LEU A 337 54.37 13.41 20.44
N ALA A 338 54.45 12.62 21.51
CA ALA A 338 53.37 11.68 21.89
C ALA A 338 52.05 12.40 22.16
N THR A 339 52.06 13.59 22.73
CA THR A 339 50.88 14.39 23.02
C THR A 339 50.30 15.02 21.74
N ASN A 340 51.15 15.52 20.84
CA ASN A 340 50.70 16.17 19.61
C ASN A 340 50.19 15.20 18.57
N THR A 341 50.76 14.01 18.42
CA THR A 341 50.35 13.01 17.45
C THR A 341 48.84 12.61 17.58
N LEU A 342 48.28 12.71 18.74
CA LEU A 342 46.86 12.37 19.01
C LEU A 342 45.92 13.54 18.99
N ARG A 343 46.41 14.75 19.04
CA ARG A 343 45.57 15.91 18.72
C ARG A 343 45.03 15.82 17.27
N TYR A 344 45.80 15.21 16.35
CA TYR A 344 45.38 14.95 14.99
C TYR A 344 44.37 13.77 14.81
N GLY A 345 44.32 12.83 15.76
CA GLY A 345 43.45 11.64 15.68
C GLY A 345 42.07 11.83 16.32
N ARG A 346 41.83 12.85 17.10
CA ARG A 346 40.53 13.18 17.66
C ARG A 346 39.81 14.15 16.75
N ALA A 347 39.12 13.61 15.76
CA ALA A 347 38.19 14.35 14.87
C ALA A 347 36.88 14.80 15.58
N ASP A 348 36.85 14.78 16.92
CA ASP A 348 35.73 15.31 17.73
C ASP A 348 36.03 16.74 18.18
N GLU A 349 36.37 17.63 17.24
CA GLU A 349 36.24 19.04 17.55
C GLU A 349 34.73 19.39 17.55
N ARG A 350 34.27 19.93 18.71
CA ARG A 350 32.95 20.54 18.78
C ARG A 350 32.81 21.51 17.62
N PRO A 351 31.67 21.56 16.93
CA PRO A 351 31.45 22.57 15.93
C PRO A 351 31.69 23.96 16.54
N PRO A 352 32.41 24.87 15.85
CA PRO A 352 32.80 26.16 16.38
C PRO A 352 31.59 26.97 16.82
N GLU A 353 31.59 27.42 18.10
CA GLU A 353 30.60 28.36 18.60
C GLU A 353 30.97 29.78 18.12
N ARG A 354 30.56 30.17 16.93
CA ARG A 354 30.87 31.49 16.37
C ARG A 354 30.16 32.58 17.16
N LYS A 355 30.96 33.48 17.78
CA LYS A 355 30.51 34.67 18.49
C LYS A 355 31.35 35.87 18.02
N PRO A 356 30.84 37.11 18.08
CA PRO A 356 31.66 38.28 17.78
C PRO A 356 32.78 38.41 18.83
N VAL A 357 33.99 38.13 18.45
CA VAL A 357 35.19 38.19 19.30
C VAL A 357 36.06 39.38 18.88
N LEU A 358 36.52 40.18 19.81
CA LEU A 358 37.52 41.23 19.57
C LEU A 358 38.89 40.55 19.22
N LEU A 359 39.42 40.82 18.05
CA LEU A 359 40.63 40.19 17.55
C LEU A 359 41.91 40.66 18.29
N ALA A 360 41.99 41.94 18.62
CA ALA A 360 43.17 42.53 19.18
C ALA A 360 43.61 41.91 20.54
N PRO A 361 42.68 41.61 21.52
CA PRO A 361 43.02 40.92 22.75
C PRO A 361 43.61 39.51 22.51
N VAL A 362 42.98 38.73 21.58
CA VAL A 362 43.42 37.37 21.26
C VAL A 362 44.83 37.37 20.69
N VAL A 363 45.09 38.30 19.77
CA VAL A 363 46.45 38.47 19.16
C VAL A 363 47.48 38.93 20.18
N ASN A 364 47.11 39.79 21.15
CA ASN A 364 48.02 40.18 22.26
C ASN A 364 48.40 38.99 23.13
N GLU A 365 47.40 38.16 23.50
CA GLU A 365 47.65 36.97 24.34
C GLU A 365 48.60 35.98 23.66
N VAL A 366 48.42 35.75 22.33
CA VAL A 366 49.36 34.96 21.52
C VAL A 366 50.75 35.61 21.48
N GLY A 367 50.80 36.93 21.31
CA GLY A 367 52.05 37.67 21.26
C GLY A 367 52.85 37.58 22.60
N GLU A 368 52.18 37.61 23.73
CA GLU A 368 52.81 37.39 25.03
C GLU A 368 53.37 35.96 25.16
N ALA A 369 52.63 34.94 24.72
CA ALA A 369 53.10 33.57 24.68
C ALA A 369 54.34 33.39 23.80
N VAL A 370 54.41 34.03 22.67
CA VAL A 370 55.56 33.99 21.74
C VAL A 370 56.76 34.72 22.37
N ARG A 371 56.59 35.86 23.04
CA ARG A 371 57.67 36.61 23.72
C ARG A 371 58.29 35.78 24.82
N LEU A 372 57.52 35.00 25.56
CA LEU A 372 58.01 34.12 26.60
C LEU A 372 58.81 32.91 26.03
N ALA A 373 58.48 32.47 24.82
CA ALA A 373 59.10 31.31 24.19
C ALA A 373 60.30 31.66 23.28
N THR A 374 60.42 32.90 22.82
CA THR A 374 61.40 33.34 21.83
C THR A 374 61.94 34.74 22.12
N THR A 375 63.10 35.08 21.51
CA THR A 375 63.70 36.46 21.59
C THR A 375 63.17 37.39 20.51
N LEU A 376 62.09 37.04 19.85
CA LEU A 376 61.50 37.81 18.77
C LEU A 376 60.69 38.98 19.30
N SER A 377 60.76 40.15 18.61
CA SER A 377 59.89 41.28 18.92
C SER A 377 58.54 41.06 18.23
N PHE A 378 57.48 41.16 18.97
CA PHE A 378 56.12 41.06 18.51
C PHE A 378 55.42 42.40 18.61
N GLU A 379 54.80 42.86 17.53
CA GLU A 379 54.00 44.08 17.48
C GLU A 379 52.61 43.79 16.97
N ASN A 380 51.57 44.06 17.79
CA ASN A 380 50.19 43.92 17.37
C ASN A 380 49.70 45.20 16.71
N ARG A 381 49.37 45.11 15.40
CA ARG A 381 48.78 46.23 14.60
C ARG A 381 47.30 46.07 14.29
N VAL A 382 46.62 45.16 15.01
CA VAL A 382 45.19 44.92 14.82
C VAL A 382 44.40 46.07 15.43
N ASP A 383 43.40 46.59 14.71
CA ASP A 383 42.48 47.62 15.20
C ASP A 383 41.78 47.11 16.48
N PRO A 384 41.79 47.85 17.60
CA PRO A 384 41.17 47.44 18.83
C PRO A 384 39.64 47.22 18.76
N SER A 385 39.00 47.80 17.77
CA SER A 385 37.55 47.66 17.57
C SER A 385 37.18 46.54 16.64
N LEU A 386 38.14 45.86 15.98
CA LEU A 386 37.86 44.81 14.98
C LEU A 386 37.30 43.58 15.68
N LYS A 387 36.06 43.21 15.24
CA LYS A 387 35.37 42.02 15.65
C LYS A 387 35.35 41.00 14.54
N VAL A 388 35.59 39.73 14.86
CA VAL A 388 35.50 38.60 13.93
C VAL A 388 34.48 37.58 14.48
N GLU A 389 33.69 36.98 13.58
CA GLU A 389 32.78 35.91 13.95
C GLU A 389 33.56 34.60 14.07
N ALA A 390 34.01 34.25 15.27
CA ALA A 390 34.84 33.10 15.52
C ALA A 390 34.55 32.48 16.92
N ASP A 391 34.99 31.26 17.10
CA ASP A 391 35.17 30.65 18.41
C ASP A 391 36.50 31.12 18.98
N ALA A 392 36.48 31.84 20.13
CA ALA A 392 37.66 32.50 20.70
C ALA A 392 38.78 31.50 21.01
N GLU A 393 38.44 30.32 21.52
CA GLU A 393 39.42 29.29 21.89
C GLU A 393 40.06 28.66 20.66
N GLN A 394 39.27 28.36 19.63
CA GLN A 394 39.79 27.84 18.37
C GLN A 394 40.62 28.88 17.62
N LEU A 395 40.20 30.15 17.63
CA LEU A 395 40.95 31.25 17.02
C LEU A 395 42.30 31.46 17.69
N HIS A 396 42.35 31.50 19.03
CA HIS A 396 43.59 31.58 19.81
C HIS A 396 44.56 30.43 19.42
N ARG A 397 44.02 29.19 19.33
CA ARG A 397 44.81 28.02 18.92
C ARG A 397 45.35 28.10 17.51
N VAL A 398 44.57 28.61 16.55
CA VAL A 398 45.05 28.84 15.18
C VAL A 398 46.17 29.85 15.16
N LEU A 399 46.03 30.99 15.83
CA LEU A 399 47.02 32.04 15.87
C LEU A 399 48.33 31.61 16.57
N LEU A 400 48.24 30.74 17.59
CA LEU A 400 49.39 30.19 18.29
C LEU A 400 50.19 29.19 17.42
N ASN A 401 49.54 28.55 16.44
CA ASN A 401 50.15 27.56 15.55
C ASN A 401 50.71 28.18 14.25
N LEU A 402 50.43 29.46 13.97
CA LEU A 402 50.99 30.22 12.87
C LEU A 402 52.36 30.80 13.23
#